data_f642d21fac7e87cc40bc1c26163e3fa6
#
_entry.id   f642d21fac7e87cc40bc1c26163e3fa6
#
_cell.length_a   1.000
_cell.length_b   1.000
_cell.length_c   1.000
_cell.angle_alpha   90.00
_cell.angle_beta   90.00
_cell.angle_gamma   90.00
#
_symmetry.space_group_name_H-M   'P 1'
#
loop_
_entity.id
_entity.type
_entity.pdbx_description
1 polymer ?
#
loop_
_entity_poly.entity_id
_entity_poly.type
_entity_poly.pdbx_seq_one_letter_code
_entity_poly.pdbx_strand_id
1 'polypeptide(L)'
;MKPTIAPYPMTRFRRARQSQAIRGLVRENTLTTDDLIWPVFVRDGEGIEEPVPSMPGVVRRSVDLIAKAAVEAQALGIPAICIFPYTDSALKTEDCAEAWNPDNLSNRAIRAIKAAAPDIAVMTDVALDPYNINGHDGYVVDGEIVNDQTIEALVKMTLAQADAGADIIGPSDMMDGRIGEMRHALEGAGHHNVMILSYAAKYASAFYGPFRDAVGASGALTGDKKTYQMDPANSDEALRLIERDLTEGADMVMIKPGMPYLDICRRVKDSFGAPTYAYQVSGEYAMIQAAAQNGWIDGEKAMLESLLAFKRAGCDGILTYFSPQVARILQG
;
A
#
# COMPACT_ATOMS: atom_id res chain seq x y z
N MET A 1 16.86 -2.30 -29.86
CA MET A 1 18.17 -2.02 -30.55
C MET A 1 19.25 -2.04 -29.49
N LYS A 2 20.30 -2.84 -29.63
CA LYS A 2 21.44 -2.80 -28.68
C LYS A 2 22.24 -1.53 -28.96
N PRO A 3 22.51 -0.66 -27.98
CA PRO A 3 23.31 0.54 -28.20
C PRO A 3 24.73 0.17 -28.60
N THR A 4 25.23 0.77 -29.66
CA THR A 4 26.62 0.61 -30.06
C THR A 4 27.48 1.52 -29.17
N ILE A 5 28.29 0.92 -28.32
CA ILE A 5 29.22 1.63 -27.42
C ILE A 5 30.59 1.60 -28.01
N ALA A 6 31.20 2.76 -28.24
CA ALA A 6 32.57 2.87 -28.70
C ALA A 6 33.54 2.26 -27.66
N PRO A 7 34.65 1.60 -28.06
CA PRO A 7 35.61 1.02 -27.12
C PRO A 7 36.37 2.12 -26.35
N TYR A 8 37.01 1.69 -25.25
CA TYR A 8 37.95 2.54 -24.54
C TYR A 8 39.14 2.91 -25.49
N PRO A 9 39.63 4.17 -25.46
CA PRO A 9 39.34 5.26 -24.52
C PRO A 9 38.20 6.19 -24.97
N MET A 10 37.54 5.95 -26.09
CA MET A 10 36.50 6.82 -26.62
C MET A 10 35.32 6.89 -25.69
N THR A 11 34.85 5.76 -25.14
CA THR A 11 33.85 5.69 -24.08
C THR A 11 34.53 5.53 -22.71
N ARG A 12 34.17 6.44 -21.78
CA ARG A 12 34.59 6.42 -20.37
C ARG A 12 33.39 6.76 -19.48
N PHE A 13 32.73 5.76 -18.92
CA PHE A 13 31.56 5.93 -18.07
C PHE A 13 31.82 6.78 -16.81
N ARG A 14 33.05 6.86 -16.31
CA ARG A 14 33.42 7.72 -15.18
C ARG A 14 33.24 9.20 -15.46
N ARG A 15 33.17 9.64 -16.74
CA ARG A 15 32.92 11.05 -17.08
C ARG A 15 31.59 11.54 -16.49
N ALA A 16 30.54 10.68 -16.53
CA ALA A 16 29.22 10.98 -16.02
C ALA A 16 29.13 10.99 -14.46
N ARG A 17 30.23 10.72 -13.75
CA ARG A 17 30.26 10.58 -12.29
C ARG A 17 31.15 11.62 -11.59
N GLN A 18 31.80 12.52 -12.35
CA GLN A 18 32.88 13.38 -11.85
C GLN A 18 32.44 14.42 -10.80
N SER A 19 31.20 14.91 -10.88
CA SER A 19 30.67 15.89 -9.93
C SER A 19 29.18 15.65 -9.68
N GLN A 20 28.64 16.27 -8.63
CA GLN A 20 27.21 16.24 -8.35
C GLN A 20 26.42 16.83 -9.51
N ALA A 21 26.86 17.96 -10.07
CA ALA A 21 26.20 18.60 -11.21
C ALA A 21 26.13 17.66 -12.43
N ILE A 22 27.26 16.99 -12.78
CA ILE A 22 27.28 16.06 -13.90
C ILE A 22 26.39 14.82 -13.62
N ARG A 23 26.43 14.28 -12.40
CA ARG A 23 25.52 13.18 -12.01
C ARG A 23 24.06 13.59 -12.11
N GLY A 24 23.72 14.84 -11.75
CA GLY A 24 22.39 15.38 -11.89
C GLY A 24 21.90 15.44 -13.33
N LEU A 25 22.78 15.87 -14.27
CA LEU A 25 22.45 15.97 -15.70
C LEU A 25 22.14 14.60 -16.37
N VAL A 26 22.71 13.51 -15.86
CA VAL A 26 22.54 12.17 -16.44
C VAL A 26 21.64 11.27 -15.59
N ARG A 27 21.01 11.82 -14.57
CA ARG A 27 20.09 11.08 -13.68
C ARG A 27 18.83 10.70 -14.44
N GLU A 28 18.48 9.42 -14.40
CA GLU A 28 17.33 8.85 -15.13
C GLU A 28 16.03 8.89 -14.31
N ASN A 29 16.13 8.86 -12.97
CA ASN A 29 14.97 8.80 -12.09
C ASN A 29 15.11 9.83 -10.96
N THR A 30 13.99 10.43 -10.59
CA THR A 30 13.90 11.38 -9.47
C THR A 30 12.78 10.94 -8.56
N LEU A 31 12.99 11.03 -7.25
CA LEU A 31 11.96 10.84 -6.23
C LEU A 31 11.39 12.21 -5.87
N THR A 32 10.07 12.34 -5.86
CA THR A 32 9.32 13.54 -5.48
C THR A 32 8.29 13.20 -4.41
N THR A 33 7.67 14.20 -3.81
CA THR A 33 6.56 14.00 -2.87
C THR A 33 5.34 13.37 -3.54
N ASP A 34 5.12 13.62 -4.84
CA ASP A 34 4.02 13.04 -5.61
C ASP A 34 4.11 11.52 -5.75
N ASP A 35 5.28 10.95 -5.49
CA ASP A 35 5.49 9.49 -5.50
C ASP A 35 5.04 8.78 -4.21
N LEU A 36 4.64 9.52 -3.18
CA LEU A 36 4.45 8.99 -1.83
C LEU A 36 2.97 8.78 -1.49
N ILE A 37 2.62 7.59 -1.00
CA ILE A 37 1.37 7.33 -0.29
C ILE A 37 1.72 6.97 1.15
N TRP A 38 1.10 7.65 2.12
CA TRP A 38 1.39 7.42 3.53
C TRP A 38 0.41 6.44 4.16
N PRO A 39 0.81 5.18 4.47
CA PRO A 39 -0.02 4.25 5.22
C PRO A 39 -0.07 4.64 6.70
N VAL A 40 -1.28 4.67 7.26
CA VAL A 40 -1.56 5.06 8.64
C VAL A 40 -2.46 4.06 9.34
N PHE A 41 -2.25 3.89 10.65
CA PHE A 41 -3.08 3.05 11.48
C PHE A 41 -4.04 3.89 12.31
N VAL A 42 -5.34 3.59 12.18
CA VAL A 42 -6.42 4.27 12.91
C VAL A 42 -6.90 3.36 14.02
N ARG A 43 -7.07 3.91 15.23
CA ARG A 43 -7.70 3.23 16.36
C ARG A 43 -8.86 4.04 16.93
N ASP A 44 -9.73 3.39 17.69
CA ASP A 44 -10.81 4.07 18.39
C ASP A 44 -10.29 4.86 19.60
N GLY A 45 -11.06 5.87 20.01
CA GLY A 45 -10.75 6.77 21.12
C GLY A 45 -10.62 8.24 20.67
N GLU A 46 -10.12 9.09 21.57
CA GLU A 46 -9.91 10.53 21.36
C GLU A 46 -8.55 10.92 21.97
N GLY A 47 -7.77 11.69 21.22
CA GLY A 47 -6.45 12.18 21.64
C GLY A 47 -5.40 11.08 21.83
N ILE A 48 -5.59 9.90 21.25
CA ILE A 48 -4.72 8.74 21.47
C ILE A 48 -3.68 8.63 20.36
N GLU A 49 -2.40 8.58 20.75
CA GLU A 49 -1.29 8.18 19.92
C GLU A 49 -0.54 7.02 20.61
N GLU A 50 -0.59 5.83 20.01
CA GLU A 50 -0.03 4.60 20.56
C GLU A 50 1.08 4.06 19.67
N PRO A 51 2.34 3.96 20.14
CA PRO A 51 3.43 3.40 19.36
C PRO A 51 3.20 1.95 18.95
N VAL A 52 3.64 1.59 17.73
CA VAL A 52 3.71 0.20 17.27
C VAL A 52 5.11 -0.34 17.59
N PRO A 53 5.26 -1.25 18.57
CA PRO A 53 6.59 -1.66 19.06
C PRO A 53 7.50 -2.24 17.98
N SER A 54 6.94 -2.99 17.04
CA SER A 54 7.68 -3.63 15.93
C SER A 54 8.00 -2.69 14.76
N MET A 55 7.53 -1.41 14.82
CA MET A 55 7.71 -0.41 13.76
C MET A 55 8.16 0.93 14.38
N PRO A 56 9.44 1.12 14.69
CA PRO A 56 9.93 2.35 15.34
C PRO A 56 9.51 3.63 14.62
N GLY A 57 8.87 4.56 15.34
CA GLY A 57 8.36 5.82 14.79
C GLY A 57 6.98 5.74 14.14
N VAL A 58 6.41 4.55 13.99
CA VAL A 58 5.02 4.37 13.54
C VAL A 58 4.08 4.26 14.75
N VAL A 59 2.92 4.89 14.64
CA VAL A 59 1.92 4.93 15.71
C VAL A 59 0.52 4.64 15.17
N ARG A 60 -0.35 4.12 16.06
CA ARG A 60 -1.80 4.10 15.85
C ARG A 60 -2.38 5.40 16.40
N ARG A 61 -3.24 6.06 15.63
CA ARG A 61 -3.86 7.33 16.03
C ARG A 61 -5.37 7.23 16.10
N SER A 62 -5.97 7.91 17.07
CA SER A 62 -7.41 8.13 17.08
C SER A 62 -7.86 9.00 15.88
N VAL A 63 -9.15 8.97 15.56
CA VAL A 63 -9.72 9.65 14.38
C VAL A 63 -9.41 11.15 14.35
N ASP A 64 -9.49 11.83 15.49
CA ASP A 64 -9.15 13.26 15.61
C ASP A 64 -7.66 13.56 15.32
N LEU A 65 -6.76 12.65 15.71
CA LEU A 65 -5.32 12.79 15.44
C LEU A 65 -4.94 12.37 14.02
N ILE A 66 -5.67 11.43 13.41
CA ILE A 66 -5.50 11.11 11.98
C ILE A 66 -5.88 12.30 11.10
N ALA A 67 -6.97 13.01 11.43
CA ALA A 67 -7.35 14.23 10.72
C ALA A 67 -6.25 15.29 10.78
N LYS A 68 -5.61 15.49 11.94
CA LYS A 68 -4.45 16.39 12.07
C LYS A 68 -3.23 15.92 11.28
N ALA A 69 -2.95 14.62 11.30
CA ALA A 69 -1.87 14.03 10.52
C ALA A 69 -2.08 14.18 9.00
N ALA A 70 -3.33 14.13 8.54
CA ALA A 70 -3.67 14.37 7.13
C ALA A 70 -3.41 15.84 6.72
N VAL A 71 -3.71 16.81 7.58
CA VAL A 71 -3.36 18.23 7.35
C VAL A 71 -1.84 18.41 7.24
N GLU A 72 -1.06 17.74 8.11
CA GLU A 72 0.40 17.75 8.01
C GLU A 72 0.89 17.10 6.70
N ALA A 73 0.33 15.96 6.33
CA ALA A 73 0.68 15.27 5.09
C ALA A 73 0.39 16.13 3.84
N GLN A 74 -0.76 16.79 3.80
CA GLN A 74 -1.13 17.74 2.74
C GLN A 74 -0.14 18.91 2.67
N ALA A 75 0.24 19.49 3.82
CA ALA A 75 1.23 20.58 3.88
C ALA A 75 2.63 20.14 3.42
N LEU A 76 2.98 18.86 3.60
CA LEU A 76 4.21 18.26 3.11
C LEU A 76 4.14 17.87 1.62
N GLY A 77 3.03 18.13 0.93
CA GLY A 77 2.84 17.78 -0.48
C GLY A 77 2.71 16.26 -0.72
N ILE A 78 2.34 15.48 0.29
CA ILE A 78 2.03 14.06 0.12
C ILE A 78 0.63 13.95 -0.49
N PRO A 79 0.47 13.33 -1.68
CA PRO A 79 -0.80 13.37 -2.39
C PRO A 79 -1.88 12.46 -1.81
N ALA A 80 -1.48 11.38 -1.11
CA ALA A 80 -2.44 10.40 -0.62
C ALA A 80 -2.05 9.79 0.74
N ILE A 81 -3.09 9.45 1.50
CA ILE A 81 -2.99 8.69 2.75
C ILE A 81 -3.77 7.38 2.61
N CYS A 82 -3.19 6.26 3.09
CA CYS A 82 -3.85 4.95 3.07
C CYS A 82 -4.21 4.52 4.49
N ILE A 83 -5.50 4.22 4.74
CA ILE A 83 -6.02 3.95 6.08
C ILE A 83 -6.07 2.45 6.35
N PHE A 84 -5.54 2.03 7.52
CA PHE A 84 -5.65 0.69 8.07
C PHE A 84 -6.27 0.75 9.48
N PRO A 85 -7.46 0.14 9.70
CA PRO A 85 -8.10 0.18 11.01
C PRO A 85 -7.48 -0.84 11.99
N TYR A 86 -7.33 -0.43 13.24
CA TYR A 86 -7.14 -1.32 14.39
C TYR A 86 -8.51 -1.56 15.04
N THR A 87 -9.21 -2.59 14.56
CA THR A 87 -10.57 -2.91 15.02
C THR A 87 -10.52 -3.64 16.35
N ASP A 88 -11.36 -3.21 17.30
CA ASP A 88 -11.53 -3.91 18.57
C ASP A 88 -11.97 -5.37 18.32
N SER A 89 -11.37 -6.30 19.06
CA SER A 89 -11.68 -7.72 18.95
C SER A 89 -13.15 -8.05 19.22
N ALA A 90 -13.84 -7.26 20.03
CA ALA A 90 -15.27 -7.41 20.30
C ALA A 90 -16.17 -7.11 19.08
N LEU A 91 -15.65 -6.40 18.07
CA LEU A 91 -16.35 -6.08 16.82
C LEU A 91 -16.02 -7.05 15.68
N LYS A 92 -15.12 -8.01 15.92
CA LYS A 92 -14.77 -9.03 14.93
C LYS A 92 -15.75 -10.19 15.02
N THR A 93 -16.33 -10.56 13.89
CA THR A 93 -17.34 -11.62 13.79
C THR A 93 -17.04 -12.56 12.63
N GLU A 94 -17.72 -13.70 12.56
CA GLU A 94 -17.61 -14.64 11.42
C GLU A 94 -18.19 -14.03 10.14
N ASP A 95 -19.27 -13.26 10.26
CA ASP A 95 -19.93 -12.57 9.14
C ASP A 95 -19.27 -11.23 8.77
N CYS A 96 -18.28 -10.77 9.54
CA CYS A 96 -17.55 -9.53 9.31
C CYS A 96 -18.43 -8.28 9.14
N ALA A 97 -19.63 -8.24 9.78
CA ALA A 97 -20.63 -7.19 9.54
C ALA A 97 -20.12 -5.77 9.79
N GLU A 98 -19.13 -5.60 10.67
CA GLU A 98 -18.50 -4.31 10.93
C GLU A 98 -17.78 -3.73 9.68
N ALA A 99 -17.36 -4.56 8.71
CA ALA A 99 -16.66 -4.11 7.52
C ALA A 99 -17.45 -3.10 6.67
N TRP A 100 -18.78 -3.26 6.61
CA TRP A 100 -19.69 -2.35 5.88
C TRP A 100 -20.61 -1.52 6.77
N ASN A 101 -20.36 -1.48 8.07
CA ASN A 101 -21.01 -0.54 8.97
C ASN A 101 -20.66 0.88 8.54
N PRO A 102 -21.66 1.76 8.22
CA PRO A 102 -21.39 3.13 7.77
C PRO A 102 -20.58 3.96 8.79
N ASP A 103 -20.66 3.61 10.06
CA ASP A 103 -19.97 4.31 11.15
C ASP A 103 -18.81 3.54 11.74
N ASN A 104 -18.28 2.55 11.01
CA ASN A 104 -17.08 1.86 11.42
C ASN A 104 -15.87 2.82 11.49
N LEU A 105 -14.80 2.34 12.11
CA LEU A 105 -13.60 3.16 12.36
C LEU A 105 -13.00 3.74 11.09
N SER A 106 -12.93 2.96 9.98
CA SER A 106 -12.42 3.42 8.70
C SER A 106 -13.28 4.52 8.10
N ASN A 107 -14.59 4.34 8.07
CA ASN A 107 -15.54 5.30 7.49
C ASN A 107 -15.56 6.62 8.28
N ARG A 108 -15.47 6.55 9.61
CA ARG A 108 -15.29 7.75 10.46
C ARG A 108 -13.99 8.49 10.15
N ALA A 109 -12.89 7.75 9.97
CA ALA A 109 -11.60 8.33 9.63
C ALA A 109 -11.59 8.98 8.24
N ILE A 110 -12.20 8.34 7.22
CA ILE A 110 -12.34 8.93 5.87
C ILE A 110 -13.04 10.29 5.97
N ARG A 111 -14.23 10.34 6.61
CA ARG A 111 -14.98 11.59 6.76
C ARG A 111 -14.19 12.68 7.49
N ALA A 112 -13.47 12.31 8.56
CA ALA A 112 -12.67 13.26 9.33
C ALA A 112 -11.48 13.82 8.53
N ILE A 113 -10.81 12.97 7.75
CA ILE A 113 -9.70 13.40 6.88
C ILE A 113 -10.22 14.32 5.77
N LYS A 114 -11.29 13.94 5.07
CA LYS A 114 -11.87 14.75 3.98
C LYS A 114 -12.36 16.11 4.47
N ALA A 115 -12.84 16.17 5.71
CA ALA A 115 -13.26 17.45 6.32
C ALA A 115 -12.07 18.34 6.70
N ALA A 116 -10.96 17.77 7.17
CA ALA A 116 -9.79 18.51 7.67
C ALA A 116 -8.77 18.85 6.58
N ALA A 117 -8.57 17.97 5.60
CA ALA A 117 -7.59 18.06 4.53
C ALA A 117 -8.25 17.66 3.19
N PRO A 118 -9.07 18.53 2.60
CA PRO A 118 -9.90 18.17 1.43
C PRO A 118 -9.10 17.86 0.15
N ASP A 119 -7.87 18.35 0.04
CA ASP A 119 -7.03 18.20 -1.13
C ASP A 119 -6.14 16.93 -1.10
N ILE A 120 -6.12 16.20 0.03
CA ILE A 120 -5.42 14.91 0.09
C ILE A 120 -6.34 13.78 -0.36
N ALA A 121 -5.83 12.88 -1.21
CA ALA A 121 -6.58 11.69 -1.59
C ALA A 121 -6.59 10.68 -0.43
N VAL A 122 -7.77 10.11 -0.16
CA VAL A 122 -7.95 9.07 0.85
C VAL A 122 -8.06 7.72 0.16
N MET A 123 -7.04 6.88 0.36
CA MET A 123 -7.03 5.48 -0.04
C MET A 123 -7.47 4.61 1.13
N THR A 124 -8.24 3.58 0.83
CA THR A 124 -8.70 2.60 1.82
C THR A 124 -8.12 1.22 1.53
N ASP A 125 -8.15 0.35 2.52
CA ASP A 125 -7.88 -1.07 2.36
C ASP A 125 -9.22 -1.83 2.33
N VAL A 126 -9.42 -2.72 1.35
CA VAL A 126 -10.60 -3.56 1.25
C VAL A 126 -10.18 -5.03 1.39
N ALA A 127 -10.36 -5.54 2.59
CA ALA A 127 -10.14 -6.92 3.00
C ALA A 127 -10.87 -7.17 4.31
N LEU A 128 -11.24 -8.42 4.61
CA LEU A 128 -12.02 -8.74 5.79
C LEU A 128 -11.19 -9.02 7.05
N ASP A 129 -9.86 -9.18 6.96
CA ASP A 129 -9.01 -9.55 8.09
C ASP A 129 -9.07 -8.58 9.30
N PRO A 130 -9.34 -7.26 9.17
CA PRO A 130 -9.56 -6.40 10.33
C PRO A 130 -10.87 -6.70 11.07
N TYR A 131 -11.82 -7.38 10.44
CA TYR A 131 -13.19 -7.62 10.94
C TYR A 131 -13.51 -9.09 11.17
N ASN A 132 -12.62 -10.00 10.74
CA ASN A 132 -12.79 -11.45 10.81
C ASN A 132 -12.13 -12.01 12.07
N ILE A 133 -12.85 -12.83 12.85
CA ILE A 133 -12.30 -13.48 14.04
C ILE A 133 -11.18 -14.47 13.72
N ASN A 134 -11.14 -15.01 12.50
CA ASN A 134 -10.12 -15.95 12.03
C ASN A 134 -8.89 -15.27 11.43
N GLY A 135 -8.88 -13.94 11.29
CA GLY A 135 -7.76 -13.14 10.75
C GLY A 135 -7.48 -13.35 9.26
N HIS A 136 -8.40 -13.93 8.51
CA HIS A 136 -8.33 -14.10 7.06
C HIS A 136 -8.95 -12.93 6.30
N ASP A 137 -8.46 -12.68 5.07
CA ASP A 137 -8.94 -11.61 4.19
C ASP A 137 -10.32 -11.93 3.58
N GLY A 138 -10.80 -13.17 3.73
CA GLY A 138 -12.10 -13.70 3.26
C GLY A 138 -12.81 -14.53 4.31
N TYR A 139 -14.05 -14.93 3.99
CA TYR A 139 -14.84 -15.81 4.84
C TYR A 139 -14.23 -17.20 4.93
N VAL A 140 -14.32 -17.81 6.13
CA VAL A 140 -13.89 -19.17 6.40
C VAL A 140 -15.14 -20.05 6.57
N VAL A 141 -15.35 -21.01 5.67
CA VAL A 141 -16.44 -21.99 5.75
C VAL A 141 -15.82 -23.39 5.71
N ASP A 142 -16.11 -24.21 6.71
CA ASP A 142 -15.56 -25.57 6.85
C ASP A 142 -14.03 -25.62 6.76
N GLY A 143 -13.34 -24.56 7.20
CA GLY A 143 -11.88 -24.44 7.18
C GLY A 143 -11.28 -23.96 5.86
N GLU A 144 -12.11 -23.66 4.86
CA GLU A 144 -11.70 -23.15 3.56
C GLU A 144 -12.06 -21.66 3.39
N ILE A 145 -11.23 -20.93 2.65
CA ILE A 145 -11.53 -19.55 2.27
C ILE A 145 -12.43 -19.57 1.04
N VAL A 146 -13.66 -19.06 1.19
CA VAL A 146 -14.65 -19.04 0.12
C VAL A 146 -14.57 -17.74 -0.68
N ASN A 147 -14.44 -17.86 -2.01
CA ASN A 147 -14.23 -16.75 -2.93
C ASN A 147 -15.49 -15.88 -3.11
N ASP A 148 -16.55 -16.45 -3.66
CA ASP A 148 -17.69 -15.68 -4.19
C ASP A 148 -18.47 -14.96 -3.09
N GLN A 149 -18.72 -15.62 -1.96
CA GLN A 149 -19.38 -15.01 -0.81
C GLN A 149 -18.52 -13.90 -0.18
N THR A 150 -17.18 -14.06 -0.22
CA THR A 150 -16.27 -12.99 0.21
C THR A 150 -16.41 -11.76 -0.66
N ILE A 151 -16.48 -11.90 -1.98
CA ILE A 151 -16.65 -10.79 -2.92
C ILE A 151 -17.93 -10.00 -2.62
N GLU A 152 -19.05 -10.65 -2.31
CA GLU A 152 -20.30 -9.97 -1.94
C GLU A 152 -20.12 -9.05 -0.72
N ALA A 153 -19.35 -9.49 0.29
CA ALA A 153 -19.02 -8.67 1.45
C ALA A 153 -18.07 -7.52 1.11
N LEU A 154 -17.05 -7.78 0.29
CA LEU A 154 -16.09 -6.77 -0.15
C LEU A 154 -16.76 -5.66 -0.99
N VAL A 155 -17.77 -6.00 -1.80
CA VAL A 155 -18.59 -5.02 -2.54
C VAL A 155 -19.36 -4.12 -1.59
N LYS A 156 -19.99 -4.67 -0.54
CA LYS A 156 -20.68 -3.85 0.48
C LYS A 156 -19.68 -2.91 1.20
N MET A 157 -18.51 -3.41 1.55
CA MET A 157 -17.44 -2.62 2.18
C MET A 157 -16.97 -1.50 1.26
N THR A 158 -16.75 -1.79 -0.02
CA THR A 158 -16.37 -0.82 -1.06
C THR A 158 -17.36 0.33 -1.15
N LEU A 159 -18.65 0.02 -1.23
CA LEU A 159 -19.69 1.05 -1.30
C LEU A 159 -19.75 1.89 -0.01
N ALA A 160 -19.66 1.27 1.17
CA ALA A 160 -19.65 2.00 2.43
C ALA A 160 -18.46 2.96 2.56
N GLN A 161 -17.29 2.57 2.06
CA GLN A 161 -16.09 3.43 2.03
C GLN A 161 -16.22 4.56 0.99
N ALA A 162 -16.76 4.27 -0.19
CA ALA A 162 -17.03 5.27 -1.21
C ALA A 162 -18.08 6.32 -0.73
N ASP A 163 -19.15 5.88 -0.09
CA ASP A 163 -20.17 6.75 0.54
C ASP A 163 -19.55 7.63 1.66
N ALA A 164 -18.54 7.13 2.36
CA ALA A 164 -17.80 7.91 3.36
C ALA A 164 -16.88 8.96 2.75
N GLY A 165 -16.61 8.91 1.44
CA GLY A 165 -15.78 9.85 0.69
C GLY A 165 -14.37 9.37 0.34
N ALA A 166 -14.13 8.07 0.27
CA ALA A 166 -12.87 7.52 -0.21
C ALA A 166 -12.66 7.89 -1.69
N ASP A 167 -11.43 8.31 -2.04
CA ASP A 167 -11.03 8.63 -3.41
C ASP A 167 -10.48 7.40 -4.14
N ILE A 168 -9.86 6.47 -3.40
CA ILE A 168 -9.18 5.29 -3.93
C ILE A 168 -9.56 4.06 -3.10
N ILE A 169 -10.10 3.05 -3.73
CA ILE A 169 -10.36 1.74 -3.15
C ILE A 169 -9.14 0.84 -3.41
N GLY A 170 -8.61 0.21 -2.34
CA GLY A 170 -7.43 -0.65 -2.40
C GLY A 170 -7.75 -2.11 -2.06
N PRO A 171 -8.29 -2.93 -2.98
CA PRO A 171 -8.60 -4.33 -2.71
C PRO A 171 -7.34 -5.15 -2.44
N SER A 172 -7.17 -5.62 -1.22
CA SER A 172 -5.97 -6.36 -0.79
C SER A 172 -6.23 -7.83 -0.44
N ASP A 173 -7.46 -8.29 -0.65
CA ASP A 173 -7.99 -9.60 -0.28
C ASP A 173 -7.50 -10.76 -1.16
N MET A 174 -7.22 -10.51 -2.44
CA MET A 174 -6.77 -11.48 -3.46
C MET A 174 -7.84 -12.47 -3.94
N MET A 175 -9.13 -12.20 -3.75
CA MET A 175 -10.20 -13.04 -4.31
C MET A 175 -10.29 -12.87 -5.83
N ASP A 176 -10.64 -13.95 -6.54
CA ASP A 176 -10.76 -13.95 -8.00
C ASP A 176 -12.03 -13.21 -8.45
N GLY A 177 -11.91 -12.25 -9.38
CA GLY A 177 -13.05 -11.50 -9.94
C GLY A 177 -13.51 -10.29 -9.12
N ARG A 178 -12.87 -10.02 -7.97
CA ARG A 178 -13.26 -8.94 -7.06
C ARG A 178 -13.21 -7.54 -7.67
N ILE A 179 -12.27 -7.29 -8.56
CA ILE A 179 -12.10 -5.97 -9.17
C ILE A 179 -13.28 -5.62 -10.05
N GLY A 180 -13.74 -6.57 -10.88
CA GLY A 180 -14.90 -6.40 -11.75
C GLY A 180 -16.18 -6.14 -10.97
N GLU A 181 -16.43 -6.90 -9.91
CA GLU A 181 -17.62 -6.74 -9.08
C GLU A 181 -17.62 -5.40 -8.33
N MET A 182 -16.48 -4.99 -7.76
CA MET A 182 -16.35 -3.68 -7.09
C MET A 182 -16.51 -2.53 -8.09
N ARG A 183 -15.91 -2.61 -9.28
CA ARG A 183 -16.06 -1.58 -10.33
C ARG A 183 -17.51 -1.46 -10.76
N HIS A 184 -18.19 -2.58 -11.05
CA HIS A 184 -19.61 -2.59 -11.38
C HIS A 184 -20.49 -1.95 -10.30
N ALA A 185 -20.21 -2.26 -9.04
CA ALA A 185 -20.96 -1.70 -7.92
C ALA A 185 -20.75 -0.18 -7.77
N LEU A 186 -19.50 0.30 -7.89
CA LEU A 186 -19.19 1.73 -7.84
C LEU A 186 -19.88 2.49 -8.97
N GLU A 187 -19.83 1.97 -10.20
CA GLU A 187 -20.54 2.57 -11.35
C GLU A 187 -22.06 2.59 -11.13
N GLY A 188 -22.62 1.46 -10.68
CA GLY A 188 -24.05 1.32 -10.40
C GLY A 188 -24.57 2.25 -9.30
N ALA A 189 -23.72 2.58 -8.32
CA ALA A 189 -24.03 3.50 -7.23
C ALA A 189 -23.73 4.99 -7.55
N GLY A 190 -23.14 5.28 -8.73
CA GLY A 190 -22.82 6.65 -9.14
C GLY A 190 -21.46 7.15 -8.66
N HIS A 191 -20.61 6.29 -8.10
CA HIS A 191 -19.26 6.63 -7.65
C HIS A 191 -18.25 6.59 -8.80
N HIS A 192 -18.55 7.23 -9.94
CA HIS A 192 -17.77 7.18 -11.18
C HIS A 192 -16.33 7.72 -11.07
N ASN A 193 -16.05 8.54 -10.05
CA ASN A 193 -14.72 9.16 -9.85
C ASN A 193 -13.87 8.41 -8.82
N VAL A 194 -14.39 7.37 -8.19
CA VAL A 194 -13.63 6.56 -7.22
C VAL A 194 -12.71 5.60 -8.00
N MET A 195 -11.42 5.72 -7.76
CA MET A 195 -10.40 4.89 -8.40
C MET A 195 -10.25 3.53 -7.68
N ILE A 196 -9.83 2.52 -8.42
CA ILE A 196 -9.40 1.24 -7.87
C ILE A 196 -7.89 1.08 -8.05
N LEU A 197 -7.14 0.99 -6.94
CA LEU A 197 -5.74 0.59 -6.90
C LEU A 197 -5.68 -0.86 -6.43
N SER A 198 -5.64 -1.80 -7.38
CA SER A 198 -5.63 -3.22 -7.04
C SER A 198 -4.29 -3.68 -6.47
N TYR A 199 -4.31 -4.40 -5.35
CA TYR A 199 -3.17 -5.22 -4.90
C TYR A 199 -3.05 -6.44 -5.82
N ALA A 200 -2.74 -6.20 -7.08
CA ALA A 200 -2.83 -7.18 -8.16
C ALA A 200 -1.76 -8.28 -8.09
N ALA A 201 -0.62 -8.00 -7.41
CA ALA A 201 0.42 -8.98 -7.14
C ALA A 201 0.82 -8.94 -5.66
N LYS A 202 0.02 -9.59 -4.80
CA LYS A 202 0.28 -9.71 -3.36
C LYS A 202 0.77 -11.13 -3.03
N TYR A 203 2.01 -11.21 -2.57
CA TYR A 203 2.70 -12.46 -2.27
C TYR A 203 2.53 -12.90 -0.82
N ALA A 204 2.48 -14.21 -0.56
CA ALA A 204 2.57 -14.77 0.79
C ALA A 204 4.00 -14.54 1.31
N SER A 205 4.18 -13.57 2.20
CA SER A 205 5.49 -13.04 2.54
C SER A 205 5.80 -13.10 4.03
N ALA A 206 7.06 -13.37 4.36
CA ALA A 206 7.61 -13.26 5.71
C ALA A 206 7.73 -11.80 6.20
N PHE A 207 7.69 -10.82 5.28
CA PHE A 207 7.85 -9.39 5.59
C PHE A 207 6.59 -8.72 6.16
N TYR A 208 5.49 -9.45 6.40
CA TYR A 208 4.25 -8.89 6.97
C TYR A 208 4.17 -8.92 8.50
N GLY A 209 5.18 -9.47 9.20
CA GLY A 209 5.15 -9.64 10.66
C GLY A 209 4.76 -8.37 11.42
N PRO A 210 5.47 -7.24 11.24
CA PRO A 210 5.17 -6.00 11.97
C PRO A 210 3.80 -5.38 11.67
N PHE A 211 3.25 -5.59 10.47
CA PHE A 211 1.91 -5.14 10.11
C PHE A 211 0.83 -5.83 10.95
N ARG A 212 0.97 -7.14 11.19
CA ARG A 212 0.03 -7.90 12.04
C ARG A 212 -0.01 -7.36 13.47
N ASP A 213 1.13 -6.93 14.00
CA ASP A 213 1.21 -6.24 15.28
C ASP A 213 0.44 -4.91 15.20
N ALA A 214 0.68 -4.10 14.16
CA ALA A 214 0.10 -2.78 13.99
C ALA A 214 -1.45 -2.81 13.91
N VAL A 215 -2.05 -3.80 13.24
CA VAL A 215 -3.52 -3.95 13.11
C VAL A 215 -4.15 -4.85 14.18
N GLY A 216 -3.35 -5.33 15.17
CA GLY A 216 -3.85 -6.20 16.24
C GLY A 216 -4.30 -7.58 15.79
N ALA A 217 -3.71 -8.10 14.69
CA ALA A 217 -4.01 -9.42 14.15
C ALA A 217 -2.98 -10.49 14.56
N SER A 218 -2.01 -10.15 15.39
CA SER A 218 -1.02 -11.09 15.95
C SER A 218 -1.72 -12.13 16.82
N GLY A 219 -1.76 -13.39 16.36
CA GLY A 219 -2.40 -14.50 17.08
C GLY A 219 -3.85 -14.82 16.67
N ALA A 220 -4.50 -14.00 15.85
CA ALA A 220 -5.84 -14.31 15.33
C ALA A 220 -5.82 -15.25 14.12
N LEU A 221 -4.74 -15.22 13.31
CA LEU A 221 -4.66 -16.00 12.08
C LEU A 221 -4.61 -17.49 12.35
N THR A 222 -5.59 -18.24 11.84
CA THR A 222 -5.61 -19.71 11.84
C THR A 222 -5.04 -20.24 10.52
N GLY A 223 -3.96 -21.03 10.56
CA GLY A 223 -3.29 -21.52 9.36
C GLY A 223 -2.40 -20.46 8.68
N ASP A 224 -2.47 -20.38 7.36
CA ASP A 224 -1.72 -19.39 6.56
C ASP A 224 -2.59 -18.78 5.45
N LYS A 225 -2.05 -17.81 4.70
CA LYS A 225 -2.75 -17.10 3.63
C LYS A 225 -2.36 -17.59 2.21
N LYS A 226 -1.70 -18.76 2.08
CA LYS A 226 -1.15 -19.24 0.80
C LYS A 226 -2.18 -19.75 -0.19
N THR A 227 -3.43 -19.99 0.27
CA THR A 227 -4.52 -20.39 -0.62
C THR A 227 -5.04 -19.27 -1.51
N TYR A 228 -4.70 -17.99 -1.18
CA TYR A 228 -5.11 -16.83 -1.95
C TYR A 228 -4.00 -15.79 -2.19
N GLN A 229 -2.94 -15.74 -1.39
CA GLN A 229 -1.76 -14.93 -1.68
C GLN A 229 -0.77 -15.73 -2.54
N MET A 230 -0.11 -15.06 -3.48
CA MET A 230 0.78 -15.67 -4.47
C MET A 230 2.00 -16.35 -3.83
N ASP A 231 2.46 -17.41 -4.47
CA ASP A 231 3.73 -18.04 -4.11
C ASP A 231 4.91 -17.10 -4.44
N PRO A 232 5.83 -16.84 -3.48
CA PRO A 232 7.03 -16.01 -3.71
C PRO A 232 7.93 -16.50 -4.85
N ALA A 233 7.82 -17.75 -5.27
CA ALA A 233 8.60 -18.31 -6.37
C ALA A 233 8.04 -17.95 -7.76
N ASN A 234 6.81 -17.40 -7.85
CA ASN A 234 6.12 -17.17 -9.11
C ASN A 234 6.28 -15.72 -9.59
N SER A 235 6.62 -15.54 -10.86
CA SER A 235 6.69 -14.23 -11.48
C SER A 235 5.75 -14.07 -12.68
N ASP A 236 5.52 -15.13 -13.47
CA ASP A 236 4.62 -15.07 -14.63
C ASP A 236 3.14 -15.05 -14.23
N GLU A 237 2.80 -15.59 -13.08
CA GLU A 237 1.48 -15.52 -12.48
C GLU A 237 1.08 -14.05 -12.21
N ALA A 238 2.00 -13.22 -11.72
CA ALA A 238 1.76 -11.82 -11.46
C ALA A 238 1.26 -11.07 -12.71
N LEU A 239 1.85 -11.34 -13.87
CA LEU A 239 1.43 -10.67 -15.10
C LEU A 239 0.01 -11.06 -15.51
N ARG A 240 -0.38 -12.35 -15.36
CA ARG A 240 -1.74 -12.80 -15.66
C ARG A 240 -2.79 -12.21 -14.72
N LEU A 241 -2.46 -12.11 -13.43
CA LEU A 241 -3.36 -11.50 -12.43
C LEU A 241 -3.54 -10.00 -12.72
N ILE A 242 -2.46 -9.30 -13.01
CA ILE A 242 -2.49 -7.86 -13.32
C ILE A 242 -3.25 -7.58 -14.61
N GLU A 243 -3.05 -8.39 -15.67
CA GLU A 243 -3.82 -8.28 -16.90
C GLU A 243 -5.33 -8.44 -16.65
N ARG A 244 -5.71 -9.42 -15.83
CA ARG A 244 -7.10 -9.63 -15.41
C ARG A 244 -7.64 -8.42 -14.67
N ASP A 245 -6.95 -7.95 -13.62
CA ASP A 245 -7.42 -6.85 -12.79
C ASP A 245 -7.55 -5.54 -13.58
N LEU A 246 -6.64 -5.27 -14.52
CA LEU A 246 -6.75 -4.14 -15.46
C LEU A 246 -7.95 -4.30 -16.41
N THR A 247 -8.21 -5.51 -16.90
CA THR A 247 -9.36 -5.81 -17.77
C THR A 247 -10.68 -5.69 -17.00
N GLU A 248 -10.69 -6.01 -15.73
CA GLU A 248 -11.83 -5.89 -14.83
C GLU A 248 -12.09 -4.44 -14.37
N GLY A 249 -11.22 -3.49 -14.68
CA GLY A 249 -11.42 -2.06 -14.42
C GLY A 249 -10.61 -1.46 -13.28
N ALA A 250 -9.45 -2.05 -12.93
CA ALA A 250 -8.49 -1.39 -12.07
C ALA A 250 -7.86 -0.18 -12.80
N ASP A 251 -7.78 0.97 -12.14
CA ASP A 251 -7.13 2.18 -12.66
C ASP A 251 -5.62 2.13 -12.46
N MET A 252 -5.20 1.48 -11.37
CA MET A 252 -3.81 1.37 -10.93
C MET A 252 -3.56 -0.02 -10.34
N VAL A 253 -2.31 -0.47 -10.38
CA VAL A 253 -1.92 -1.77 -9.84
C VAL A 253 -0.77 -1.65 -8.85
N MET A 254 -0.75 -2.54 -7.84
CA MET A 254 0.26 -2.55 -6.78
C MET A 254 0.90 -3.91 -6.62
N ILE A 255 2.22 -3.89 -6.41
CA ILE A 255 3.02 -5.05 -6.05
C ILE A 255 3.32 -5.00 -4.54
N LYS A 256 3.04 -6.08 -3.82
CA LYS A 256 3.24 -6.21 -2.37
C LYS A 256 3.80 -7.58 -2.00
N PRO A 257 4.94 -7.65 -1.29
CA PRO A 257 5.86 -6.57 -0.90
C PRO A 257 6.55 -5.89 -2.08
N GLY A 258 7.28 -4.81 -1.80
CA GLY A 258 7.92 -4.00 -2.83
C GLY A 258 9.37 -4.37 -3.13
N MET A 259 10.30 -4.15 -2.17
CA MET A 259 11.76 -4.30 -2.41
C MET A 259 12.17 -5.69 -2.90
N PRO A 260 11.65 -6.82 -2.38
CA PRO A 260 12.00 -8.14 -2.87
C PRO A 260 11.45 -8.46 -4.27
N TYR A 261 10.54 -7.63 -4.81
CA TYR A 261 9.79 -7.86 -6.05
C TYR A 261 9.95 -6.71 -7.06
N LEU A 262 11.11 -6.03 -7.06
CA LEU A 262 11.43 -4.98 -8.04
C LEU A 262 11.45 -5.50 -9.48
N ASP A 263 11.79 -6.76 -9.68
CA ASP A 263 11.69 -7.46 -10.95
C ASP A 263 10.24 -7.50 -11.46
N ILE A 264 9.28 -7.78 -10.57
CA ILE A 264 7.85 -7.77 -10.91
C ILE A 264 7.40 -6.35 -11.25
N CYS A 265 7.79 -5.34 -10.46
CA CYS A 265 7.50 -3.93 -10.76
C CYS A 265 7.96 -3.56 -12.18
N ARG A 266 9.20 -3.94 -12.55
CA ARG A 266 9.76 -3.66 -13.88
C ARG A 266 9.00 -4.38 -14.98
N ARG A 267 8.72 -5.68 -14.79
CA ARG A 267 7.99 -6.50 -15.76
C ARG A 267 6.58 -5.96 -16.02
N VAL A 268 5.88 -5.59 -14.96
CA VAL A 268 4.52 -5.02 -15.04
C VAL A 268 4.53 -3.70 -15.82
N LYS A 269 5.42 -2.79 -15.46
CA LYS A 269 5.55 -1.50 -16.16
C LYS A 269 5.87 -1.68 -17.64
N ASP A 270 6.77 -2.58 -17.97
CA ASP A 270 7.14 -2.87 -19.37
C ASP A 270 6.02 -3.55 -20.16
N SER A 271 5.21 -4.40 -19.50
CA SER A 271 4.16 -5.17 -20.19
C SER A 271 2.89 -4.35 -20.43
N PHE A 272 2.47 -3.53 -19.45
CA PHE A 272 1.15 -2.89 -19.46
C PHE A 272 1.20 -1.37 -19.58
N GLY A 273 2.30 -0.72 -19.18
CA GLY A 273 2.39 0.74 -19.13
C GLY A 273 1.42 1.41 -18.14
N ALA A 274 0.64 0.63 -17.40
CA ALA A 274 -0.32 1.12 -16.41
C ALA A 274 0.39 1.83 -15.23
N PRO A 275 -0.31 2.72 -14.51
CA PRO A 275 0.19 3.26 -13.26
C PRO A 275 0.50 2.12 -12.27
N THR A 276 1.78 1.98 -11.93
CA THR A 276 2.33 0.85 -11.17
C THR A 276 2.87 1.32 -9.84
N TYR A 277 2.34 0.78 -8.76
CA TYR A 277 2.71 1.10 -7.39
C TYR A 277 3.41 -0.08 -6.72
N ALA A 278 4.16 0.21 -5.67
CA ALA A 278 4.74 -0.81 -4.80
C ALA A 278 4.52 -0.46 -3.34
N TYR A 279 4.34 -1.47 -2.50
CA TYR A 279 4.26 -1.27 -1.05
C TYR A 279 5.58 -1.67 -0.39
N GLN A 280 6.33 -0.68 0.09
CA GLN A 280 7.43 -0.93 1.02
C GLN A 280 6.82 -1.31 2.38
N VAL A 281 6.65 -2.62 2.59
CA VAL A 281 5.87 -3.14 3.71
C VAL A 281 6.58 -3.01 5.06
N SER A 282 5.83 -3.30 6.11
CA SER A 282 6.26 -3.13 7.50
C SER A 282 7.59 -3.82 7.85
N GLY A 283 7.82 -5.04 7.32
CA GLY A 283 9.09 -5.75 7.54
C GLY A 283 10.27 -5.10 6.81
N GLU A 284 10.05 -4.56 5.61
CA GLU A 284 11.07 -3.82 4.87
C GLU A 284 11.45 -2.53 5.60
N TYR A 285 10.45 -1.78 6.06
CA TYR A 285 10.63 -0.62 6.92
C TYR A 285 11.41 -0.97 8.20
N ALA A 286 10.95 -2.00 8.92
CA ALA A 286 11.56 -2.42 10.19
C ALA A 286 13.02 -2.88 10.01
N MET A 287 13.37 -3.57 8.91
CA MET A 287 14.75 -3.97 8.61
C MET A 287 15.67 -2.76 8.45
N ILE A 288 15.24 -1.74 7.70
CA ILE A 288 16.03 -0.51 7.51
C ILE A 288 16.20 0.21 8.85
N GLN A 289 15.12 0.37 9.60
CA GLN A 289 15.15 1.03 10.91
C GLN A 289 16.04 0.29 11.91
N ALA A 290 15.93 -1.05 11.99
CA ALA A 290 16.75 -1.85 12.89
C ALA A 290 18.26 -1.75 12.55
N ALA A 291 18.61 -1.84 11.28
CA ALA A 291 19.99 -1.71 10.84
C ALA A 291 20.54 -0.29 11.11
N ALA A 292 19.73 0.75 10.91
CA ALA A 292 20.09 2.13 11.20
C ALA A 292 20.29 2.38 12.70
N GLN A 293 19.37 1.89 13.55
CA GLN A 293 19.45 2.03 15.01
C GLN A 293 20.69 1.34 15.60
N ASN A 294 21.14 0.24 14.98
CA ASN A 294 22.35 -0.45 15.37
C ASN A 294 23.64 0.20 14.77
N GLY A 295 23.52 1.28 14.00
CA GLY A 295 24.66 1.95 13.37
C GLY A 295 25.36 1.17 12.25
N TRP A 296 24.69 0.14 11.71
CA TRP A 296 25.25 -0.70 10.64
C TRP A 296 25.15 -0.06 9.26
N ILE A 297 24.13 0.79 9.07
CA ILE A 297 23.90 1.56 7.85
C ILE A 297 23.53 3.02 8.18
N ASP A 298 23.77 3.93 7.24
CA ASP A 298 23.22 5.28 7.26
C ASP A 298 21.72 5.19 6.92
N GLY A 299 20.87 5.40 7.93
CA GLY A 299 19.43 5.17 7.81
C GLY A 299 18.76 6.10 6.79
N GLU A 300 19.15 7.38 6.76
CA GLU A 300 18.59 8.35 5.81
C GLU A 300 18.95 8.00 4.37
N LYS A 301 20.23 7.70 4.13
CA LYS A 301 20.66 7.29 2.79
C LYS A 301 20.04 5.97 2.34
N ALA A 302 19.95 4.98 3.22
CA ALA A 302 19.34 3.69 2.91
C ALA A 302 17.83 3.83 2.60
N MET A 303 17.12 4.67 3.36
CA MET A 303 15.73 5.00 3.12
C MET A 303 15.54 5.62 1.73
N LEU A 304 16.27 6.70 1.41
CA LEU A 304 16.18 7.38 0.11
C LEU A 304 16.60 6.47 -1.06
N GLU A 305 17.64 5.66 -0.89
CA GLU A 305 18.10 4.72 -1.92
C GLU A 305 17.07 3.62 -2.16
N SER A 306 16.43 3.10 -1.11
CA SER A 306 15.37 2.09 -1.24
C SER A 306 14.17 2.62 -2.03
N LEU A 307 13.76 3.87 -1.79
CA LEU A 307 12.65 4.49 -2.53
C LEU A 307 13.02 4.81 -3.98
N LEU A 308 14.27 5.26 -4.21
CA LEU A 308 14.77 5.47 -5.57
C LEU A 308 14.88 4.15 -6.36
N ALA A 309 15.08 3.01 -5.67
CA ALA A 309 15.06 1.69 -6.32
C ALA A 309 13.70 1.34 -6.91
N PHE A 310 12.58 1.71 -6.26
CA PHE A 310 11.23 1.57 -6.82
C PHE A 310 11.06 2.43 -8.08
N LYS A 311 11.48 3.70 -8.05
CA LYS A 311 11.43 4.58 -9.22
C LYS A 311 12.23 3.99 -10.39
N ARG A 312 13.43 3.49 -10.13
CA ARG A 312 14.27 2.84 -11.15
C ARG A 312 13.63 1.56 -11.68
N ALA A 313 12.87 0.82 -10.88
CA ALA A 313 12.08 -0.33 -11.31
C ALA A 313 10.84 0.06 -12.13
N GLY A 314 10.50 1.36 -12.21
CA GLY A 314 9.39 1.87 -13.00
C GLY A 314 8.11 2.12 -12.22
N CYS A 315 8.16 2.11 -10.89
CA CYS A 315 7.00 2.47 -10.08
C CYS A 315 6.67 3.97 -10.22
N ASP A 316 5.39 4.27 -10.39
CA ASP A 316 4.85 5.62 -10.43
C ASP A 316 4.68 6.17 -8.99
N GLY A 317 4.39 5.30 -8.02
CA GLY A 317 4.31 5.69 -6.61
C GLY A 317 4.60 4.54 -5.65
N ILE A 318 4.74 4.88 -4.37
CA ILE A 318 5.20 3.97 -3.31
C ILE A 318 4.38 4.20 -2.04
N LEU A 319 3.74 3.13 -1.54
CA LEU A 319 3.25 3.13 -0.16
C LEU A 319 4.43 2.89 0.77
N THR A 320 4.72 3.84 1.65
CA THR A 320 5.83 3.70 2.60
C THR A 320 5.56 4.46 3.90
N TYR A 321 5.93 3.85 5.01
CA TYR A 321 5.87 4.47 6.34
C TYR A 321 6.87 5.61 6.51
N PHE A 322 7.85 5.72 5.60
CA PHE A 322 8.80 6.82 5.56
C PHE A 322 8.24 8.11 4.95
N SER A 323 7.02 8.12 4.40
CA SER A 323 6.48 9.24 3.62
C SER A 323 6.65 10.62 4.27
N PRO A 324 6.29 10.85 5.57
CA PRO A 324 6.49 12.18 6.16
C PRO A 324 7.96 12.56 6.34
N GLN A 325 8.83 11.60 6.66
CA GLN A 325 10.26 11.86 6.82
C GLN A 325 10.89 12.22 5.48
N VAL A 326 10.58 11.46 4.44
CA VAL A 326 11.09 11.68 3.07
C VAL A 326 10.57 13.00 2.51
N ALA A 327 9.28 13.30 2.68
CA ALA A 327 8.70 14.55 2.20
C ALA A 327 9.41 15.77 2.79
N ARG A 328 9.73 15.76 4.11
CA ARG A 328 10.51 16.85 4.74
C ARG A 328 11.91 16.98 4.14
N ILE A 329 12.59 15.87 3.86
CA ILE A 329 13.93 15.90 3.24
C ILE A 329 13.87 16.44 1.80
N LEU A 330 12.83 16.10 1.05
CA LEU A 330 12.68 16.55 -0.34
C LEU A 330 12.31 18.04 -0.47
N GLN A 331 11.71 18.61 0.57
CA GLN A 331 11.37 20.04 0.62
C GLN A 331 12.56 20.93 1.05
N GLY A 332 13.64 20.35 1.63
CA GLY A 332 14.84 21.05 2.10
C GLY A 332 14.71 21.44 3.55
#